data_b84741bac2297934e5e98d81719de990
#
_entry.id   b84741bac2297934e5e98d81719de990
#
_cell.length_a   1.000
_cell.length_b   1.000
_cell.length_c   1.000
_cell.angle_alpha   90.00
_cell.angle_beta   90.00
_cell.angle_gamma   90.00
#
_symmetry.space_group_name_H-M   'P 1'
#
loop_
_entity.id
_entity.type
_entity.pdbx_description
1 polymer ?
#
loop_
_entity_poly.entity_id
_entity_poly.type
_entity_poly.pdbx_seq_one_letter_code
_entity_poly.pdbx_strand_id
1 'polypeptide(L)'
;KWEFKGDFWAPGIYTMFEMPEIFKMGDWWYLVFSEYSEGNKIHYRRSKNLYGPWEAPFDDAFDGRAYYAGRTAFDGERRVLFGWVPTRIDNDDKNAYLWGGTFVPHEVFQKEDGTLGVKPVDQMMEAFDGWKDLFKPCMKTIDTKEETLLCEDTGSIAAFKTTVKFEEGTKEFSIRFYKDEETEVSYEYRFFVEENKVVFNKCPNYPWYQCLNIGLERPIKLEADKECEICMSIDQDISRVYINR
;
A
#
# COMPACT_ATOMS: atom_id res chain seq x y z
N LYS A 1 -33.63 17.78 -17.69
CA LYS A 1 -33.10 18.97 -17.04
C LYS A 1 -32.49 18.58 -15.69
N TRP A 2 -31.25 18.95 -15.43
CA TRP A 2 -30.60 18.70 -14.15
C TRP A 2 -31.10 19.71 -13.10
N GLU A 3 -31.29 19.25 -11.85
CA GLU A 3 -31.67 20.06 -10.71
C GLU A 3 -30.75 19.75 -9.52
N PHE A 4 -30.17 20.79 -8.94
CA PHE A 4 -29.35 20.67 -7.75
C PHE A 4 -30.26 20.37 -6.53
N LYS A 5 -29.95 19.27 -5.81
CA LYS A 5 -30.73 18.83 -4.63
C LYS A 5 -30.02 19.08 -3.31
N GLY A 6 -28.83 19.64 -3.32
CA GLY A 6 -27.98 19.85 -2.17
C GLY A 6 -26.70 19.03 -2.20
N ASP A 7 -25.87 19.22 -1.20
CA ASP A 7 -24.62 18.48 -1.04
C ASP A 7 -24.93 17.05 -0.63
N PHE A 8 -24.31 16.10 -1.31
CA PHE A 8 -24.46 14.68 -1.01
C PHE A 8 -23.74 14.32 0.30
N TRP A 9 -22.52 14.82 0.48
CA TRP A 9 -21.68 14.62 1.64
C TRP A 9 -20.64 15.76 1.73
N ALA A 10 -20.70 16.55 2.79
CA ALA A 10 -19.83 17.71 3.00
C ALA A 10 -19.38 17.77 4.46
N PRO A 11 -18.50 16.87 4.92
CA PRO A 11 -18.11 16.75 6.32
C PRO A 11 -17.18 17.87 6.81
N GLY A 12 -16.56 18.64 5.93
CA GLY A 12 -15.64 19.72 6.26
C GLY A 12 -14.30 19.28 6.85
N ILE A 13 -13.90 18.03 6.61
CA ILE A 13 -12.65 17.45 7.17
C ILE A 13 -11.42 17.65 6.28
N TYR A 14 -11.63 17.92 4.98
CA TYR A 14 -10.56 18.23 4.03
C TYR A 14 -10.90 19.49 3.25
N THR A 15 -9.88 20.22 2.81
CA THR A 15 -10.07 21.39 1.95
C THR A 15 -10.58 20.99 0.57
N MET A 16 -10.17 19.81 0.08
CA MET A 16 -10.48 19.32 -1.25
C MET A 16 -10.89 17.86 -1.23
N PHE A 17 -11.94 17.54 -1.98
CA PHE A 17 -12.36 16.19 -2.31
C PHE A 17 -12.44 16.08 -3.83
N GLU A 18 -11.69 15.15 -4.40
CA GLU A 18 -11.62 14.94 -5.84
C GLU A 18 -12.03 13.54 -6.24
N MET A 19 -12.41 13.37 -7.48
CA MET A 19 -12.72 12.08 -8.10
C MET A 19 -13.74 11.24 -7.32
N PRO A 20 -14.84 11.81 -6.78
CA PRO A 20 -15.78 11.04 -5.98
C PRO A 20 -16.44 9.95 -6.80
N GLU A 21 -16.55 8.78 -6.20
CA GLU A 21 -17.24 7.63 -6.77
C GLU A 21 -18.03 6.90 -5.69
N ILE A 22 -19.23 6.45 -6.03
CA ILE A 22 -20.07 5.67 -5.12
C ILE A 22 -20.39 4.34 -5.79
N PHE A 23 -20.22 3.27 -5.02
CA PHE A 23 -20.64 1.92 -5.44
C PHE A 23 -21.15 1.11 -4.26
N LYS A 24 -21.84 0.03 -4.57
CA LYS A 24 -22.29 -0.95 -3.60
C LYS A 24 -21.52 -2.26 -3.78
N MET A 25 -21.08 -2.86 -2.65
CA MET A 25 -20.50 -4.19 -2.61
C MET A 25 -21.04 -4.91 -1.38
N GLY A 26 -21.64 -6.08 -1.59
CA GLY A 26 -22.38 -6.75 -0.54
C GLY A 26 -23.48 -5.85 0.04
N ASP A 27 -23.51 -5.73 1.35
CA ASP A 27 -24.50 -4.92 2.08
C ASP A 27 -24.07 -3.49 2.35
N TRP A 28 -22.91 -3.08 1.84
CA TRP A 28 -22.34 -1.79 2.11
C TRP A 28 -22.27 -0.90 0.87
N TRP A 29 -22.51 0.40 1.10
CA TRP A 29 -22.19 1.46 0.17
C TRP A 29 -20.80 2.01 0.49
N TYR A 30 -20.04 2.32 -0.54
CA TYR A 30 -18.71 2.89 -0.45
C TYR A 30 -18.67 4.19 -1.22
N LEU A 31 -18.09 5.21 -0.59
CA LEU A 31 -17.75 6.50 -1.20
C LEU A 31 -16.23 6.58 -1.27
N VAL A 32 -15.69 6.52 -2.46
CA VAL A 32 -14.25 6.66 -2.73
C VAL A 32 -13.98 8.08 -3.19
N PHE A 33 -12.88 8.66 -2.75
CA PHE A 33 -12.44 9.98 -3.15
C PHE A 33 -10.93 10.15 -2.94
N SER A 34 -10.33 11.11 -3.65
CA SER A 34 -8.96 11.55 -3.45
C SER A 34 -8.94 12.89 -2.72
N GLU A 35 -7.93 13.11 -1.88
CA GLU A 35 -7.67 14.39 -1.25
C GLU A 35 -6.16 14.66 -1.22
N TYR A 36 -5.73 15.90 -1.40
CA TYR A 36 -4.32 16.29 -1.35
C TYR A 36 -3.99 17.33 -0.30
N SER A 37 -4.99 17.79 0.44
CA SER A 37 -4.82 18.85 1.43
C SER A 37 -4.15 18.39 2.72
N GLU A 38 -4.26 17.08 3.04
CA GLU A 38 -3.74 16.50 4.28
C GLU A 38 -2.83 15.30 3.99
N GLY A 39 -3.42 14.16 3.61
CA GLY A 39 -2.69 12.91 3.44
C GLY A 39 -2.21 12.63 2.03
N ASN A 40 -2.77 13.31 1.03
CA ASN A 40 -2.53 13.07 -0.38
C ASN A 40 -2.74 11.59 -0.75
N LYS A 41 -3.96 11.09 -0.50
CA LYS A 41 -4.33 9.69 -0.62
C LYS A 41 -5.68 9.49 -1.31
N ILE A 42 -5.95 8.26 -1.72
CA ILE A 42 -7.27 7.79 -2.09
C ILE A 42 -7.90 7.17 -0.85
N HIS A 43 -8.95 7.77 -0.37
CA HIS A 43 -9.71 7.31 0.79
C HIS A 43 -11.02 6.66 0.41
N TYR A 44 -11.60 5.94 1.35
CA TYR A 44 -12.99 5.53 1.26
C TYR A 44 -13.75 5.76 2.56
N ARG A 45 -15.06 5.84 2.43
CA ARG A 45 -16.03 5.80 3.52
C ARG A 45 -17.02 4.69 3.22
N ARG A 46 -17.61 4.13 4.26
CA ARG A 46 -18.65 3.10 4.10
C ARG A 46 -19.92 3.48 4.84
N SER A 47 -21.06 2.95 4.37
CA SER A 47 -22.35 3.12 5.02
C SER A 47 -23.28 1.98 4.67
N LYS A 48 -24.23 1.66 5.55
CA LYS A 48 -25.34 0.75 5.23
C LYS A 48 -26.40 1.44 4.36
N ASN A 49 -26.41 2.76 4.29
CA ASN A 49 -27.36 3.53 3.49
C ASN A 49 -26.65 4.45 2.49
N LEU A 50 -27.25 4.61 1.32
CA LEU A 50 -26.70 5.48 0.26
C LEU A 50 -26.40 6.91 0.72
N TYR A 51 -27.20 7.46 1.57
CA TYR A 51 -27.07 8.84 2.07
C TYR A 51 -26.37 8.94 3.43
N GLY A 52 -25.74 7.85 3.89
CA GLY A 52 -25.02 7.84 5.15
C GLY A 52 -25.88 7.42 6.36
N PRO A 53 -25.39 7.56 7.58
CA PRO A 53 -24.11 8.20 7.89
C PRO A 53 -22.91 7.45 7.30
N TRP A 54 -21.92 8.21 6.85
CA TRP A 54 -20.67 7.69 6.31
C TRP A 54 -19.62 7.57 7.41
N GLU A 55 -19.06 6.39 7.59
CA GLU A 55 -18.02 6.11 8.58
C GLU A 55 -16.66 5.89 7.92
N ALA A 56 -15.59 6.34 8.59
CA ALA A 56 -14.21 6.06 8.25
C ALA A 56 -13.76 4.81 9.03
N PRO A 57 -13.37 3.72 8.38
CA PRO A 57 -12.69 2.63 9.07
C PRO A 57 -11.31 3.06 9.56
N PHE A 58 -10.70 2.26 10.43
CA PHE A 58 -9.34 2.52 10.92
C PHE A 58 -8.32 2.60 9.77
N ASP A 59 -8.39 1.69 8.81
CA ASP A 59 -7.67 1.76 7.55
C ASP A 59 -8.62 2.20 6.44
N ASP A 60 -8.70 3.50 6.22
CA ASP A 60 -9.65 4.15 5.32
C ASP A 60 -9.07 4.54 3.97
N ALA A 61 -7.85 4.08 3.65
CA ALA A 61 -7.17 4.35 2.40
C ALA A 61 -6.72 3.05 1.72
N PHE A 62 -6.48 3.10 0.41
CA PHE A 62 -6.11 1.91 -0.36
C PHE A 62 -4.60 1.72 -0.47
N ASP A 63 -3.83 2.79 -0.35
CA ASP A 63 -2.38 2.78 -0.46
C ASP A 63 -1.76 3.91 0.39
N GLY A 64 -0.45 4.06 0.34
CA GLY A 64 0.29 5.11 1.00
C GLY A 64 0.08 6.49 0.37
N ARG A 65 0.82 7.47 0.89
CA ARG A 65 0.84 8.84 0.36
C ARG A 65 1.18 8.85 -1.12
N ALA A 66 0.50 9.74 -1.85
CA ALA A 66 0.69 10.01 -3.26
C ALA A 66 0.18 8.93 -4.24
N TYR A 67 -0.44 7.86 -3.76
CA TYR A 67 -1.32 7.08 -4.63
C TYR A 67 -2.62 7.85 -4.81
N TYR A 68 -2.88 8.32 -6.04
CA TYR A 68 -3.83 9.40 -6.24
C TYR A 68 -4.76 9.22 -7.44
N ALA A 69 -5.82 10.08 -7.49
CA ALA A 69 -6.82 10.18 -8.54
C ALA A 69 -7.52 8.85 -8.85
N GLY A 70 -7.86 8.11 -7.81
CA GLY A 70 -8.42 6.76 -7.91
C GLY A 70 -9.83 6.71 -8.46
N ARG A 71 -10.04 5.76 -9.37
CA ARG A 71 -11.35 5.37 -9.89
C ARG A 71 -11.43 3.86 -9.92
N THR A 72 -12.61 3.32 -9.65
CA THR A 72 -12.83 1.87 -9.77
C THR A 72 -13.61 1.52 -11.02
N ALA A 73 -13.41 0.29 -11.50
CA ALA A 73 -14.26 -0.32 -12.51
C ALA A 73 -14.62 -1.75 -12.08
N PHE A 74 -15.84 -2.17 -12.39
CA PHE A 74 -16.32 -3.52 -12.13
C PHE A 74 -16.52 -4.24 -13.46
N ASP A 75 -15.83 -5.37 -13.64
CA ASP A 75 -15.88 -6.14 -14.89
C ASP A 75 -16.97 -7.21 -14.92
N GLY A 76 -17.77 -7.30 -13.86
CA GLY A 76 -18.83 -8.33 -13.68
C GLY A 76 -18.45 -9.36 -12.62
N GLU A 77 -17.18 -9.46 -12.28
CA GLU A 77 -16.64 -10.40 -11.29
C GLU A 77 -15.76 -9.66 -10.26
N ARG A 78 -14.86 -8.83 -10.72
CA ARG A 78 -13.85 -8.13 -9.91
C ARG A 78 -14.05 -6.63 -9.98
N ARG A 79 -13.65 -5.95 -8.93
CA ARG A 79 -13.54 -4.49 -8.91
C ARG A 79 -12.07 -4.09 -8.86
N VAL A 80 -11.63 -3.32 -9.83
CA VAL A 80 -10.27 -2.84 -9.93
C VAL A 80 -10.23 -1.34 -9.69
N LEU A 81 -9.40 -0.91 -8.77
CA LEU A 81 -9.07 0.49 -8.51
C LEU A 81 -7.88 0.89 -9.37
N PHE A 82 -8.01 1.98 -10.07
CA PHE A 82 -6.98 2.56 -10.92
C PHE A 82 -6.56 3.90 -10.34
N GLY A 83 -5.30 4.04 -10.05
CA GLY A 83 -4.67 5.27 -9.58
C GLY A 83 -3.28 5.40 -10.16
N TRP A 84 -2.57 6.44 -9.77
CA TRP A 84 -1.19 6.67 -10.18
C TRP A 84 -0.31 7.05 -8.98
N VAL A 85 0.97 6.79 -9.09
CA VAL A 85 2.02 7.20 -8.17
C VAL A 85 2.92 8.20 -8.87
N PRO A 86 3.20 9.39 -8.30
CA PRO A 86 4.10 10.35 -8.93
C PRO A 86 5.51 9.78 -9.03
N THR A 87 6.16 10.04 -10.15
CA THR A 87 7.55 9.69 -10.38
C THR A 87 8.45 10.90 -10.18
N ARG A 88 9.75 10.68 -10.05
CA ARG A 88 10.76 11.73 -10.00
C ARG A 88 11.19 12.13 -11.40
N ILE A 89 11.60 13.39 -11.57
CA ILE A 89 12.24 13.85 -12.80
C ILE A 89 13.49 13.00 -13.01
N ASP A 90 13.66 12.50 -14.24
CA ASP A 90 14.76 11.63 -14.66
C ASP A 90 14.93 10.34 -13.82
N ASN A 91 13.86 9.93 -13.11
CA ASN A 91 13.88 8.81 -12.18
C ASN A 91 15.00 8.89 -11.14
N ASP A 92 15.43 10.10 -10.78
CA ASP A 92 16.42 10.37 -9.76
C ASP A 92 15.75 10.80 -8.46
N ASP A 93 16.05 10.09 -7.40
CA ASP A 93 15.50 10.32 -6.06
C ASP A 93 15.81 11.70 -5.47
N LYS A 94 16.79 12.40 -6.01
CA LYS A 94 17.16 13.75 -5.60
C LYS A 94 16.32 14.83 -6.28
N ASN A 95 15.65 14.49 -7.38
CA ASN A 95 14.88 15.43 -8.15
C ASN A 95 13.45 15.64 -7.62
N ALA A 96 12.80 16.67 -8.11
CA ALA A 96 11.41 16.97 -7.77
C ALA A 96 10.44 15.91 -8.34
N TYR A 97 9.28 15.78 -7.70
CA TYR A 97 8.20 14.94 -8.22
C TYR A 97 7.55 15.57 -9.44
N LEU A 98 7.24 14.73 -10.41
CA LEU A 98 6.31 15.04 -11.48
C LEU A 98 4.88 14.77 -11.00
N TRP A 99 3.97 15.70 -11.26
CA TRP A 99 2.54 15.47 -11.08
C TRP A 99 2.01 14.55 -12.17
N GLY A 100 1.37 13.48 -11.78
CA GLY A 100 1.13 12.35 -12.65
C GLY A 100 2.34 11.41 -12.64
N GLY A 101 2.19 10.20 -13.11
CA GLY A 101 3.27 9.23 -13.03
C GLY A 101 2.84 7.85 -13.45
N THR A 102 3.42 6.84 -12.81
CA THR A 102 3.17 5.45 -13.14
C THR A 102 1.78 5.02 -12.69
N PHE A 103 1.05 4.43 -13.62
CA PHE A 103 -0.25 3.83 -13.38
C PHE A 103 -0.13 2.57 -12.52
N VAL A 104 -0.93 2.50 -11.45
CA VAL A 104 -0.91 1.38 -10.51
C VAL A 104 -2.33 0.87 -10.28
N PRO A 105 -2.70 -0.32 -10.77
CA PRO A 105 -3.98 -0.94 -10.49
C PRO A 105 -3.91 -1.82 -9.24
N HIS A 106 -5.02 -1.88 -8.50
CA HIS A 106 -5.25 -2.81 -7.41
C HIS A 106 -6.61 -3.49 -7.57
N GLU A 107 -6.71 -4.77 -7.32
CA GLU A 107 -8.01 -5.42 -7.17
C GLU A 107 -8.54 -5.14 -5.76
N VAL A 108 -9.77 -4.63 -5.68
CA VAL A 108 -10.45 -4.30 -4.42
C VAL A 108 -11.34 -5.44 -3.99
N PHE A 109 -11.23 -5.85 -2.75
CA PHE A 109 -12.10 -6.87 -2.16
C PHE A 109 -12.71 -6.39 -0.84
N GLN A 110 -13.84 -6.96 -0.48
CA GLN A 110 -14.51 -6.69 0.78
C GLN A 110 -14.14 -7.76 1.80
N LYS A 111 -13.74 -7.33 2.99
CA LYS A 111 -13.53 -8.20 4.16
C LYS A 111 -14.87 -8.52 4.84
N GLU A 112 -14.88 -9.52 5.71
CA GLU A 112 -16.08 -9.96 6.43
C GLU A 112 -16.75 -8.84 7.25
N ASP A 113 -15.94 -7.95 7.82
CA ASP A 113 -16.43 -6.81 8.59
C ASP A 113 -16.94 -5.64 7.73
N GLY A 114 -16.88 -5.77 6.40
CA GLY A 114 -17.27 -4.74 5.45
C GLY A 114 -16.20 -3.67 5.21
N THR A 115 -14.98 -3.82 5.73
CA THR A 115 -13.85 -2.98 5.30
C THR A 115 -13.33 -3.44 3.94
N LEU A 116 -12.68 -2.54 3.23
CA LEU A 116 -12.05 -2.86 1.95
C LEU A 116 -10.57 -3.19 2.12
N GLY A 117 -10.12 -4.13 1.33
CA GLY A 117 -8.71 -4.44 1.14
C GLY A 117 -8.33 -4.37 -0.33
N VAL A 118 -7.03 -4.40 -0.59
CA VAL A 118 -6.48 -4.47 -1.95
C VAL A 118 -5.54 -5.66 -2.08
N LYS A 119 -5.52 -6.23 -3.27
CA LYS A 119 -4.59 -7.28 -3.68
C LYS A 119 -4.04 -6.99 -5.08
N PRO A 120 -2.94 -7.64 -5.49
CA PRO A 120 -2.47 -7.52 -6.87
C PRO A 120 -3.56 -7.98 -7.84
N VAL A 121 -3.62 -7.35 -9.00
CA VAL A 121 -4.40 -7.89 -10.12
C VAL A 121 -3.70 -9.17 -10.61
N ASP A 122 -4.42 -10.28 -10.67
CA ASP A 122 -3.82 -11.59 -10.95
C ASP A 122 -3.01 -11.61 -12.25
N GLN A 123 -3.50 -11.00 -13.31
CA GLN A 123 -2.80 -10.91 -14.60
C GLN A 123 -1.45 -10.19 -14.50
N MET A 124 -1.29 -9.27 -13.56
CA MET A 124 0.01 -8.63 -13.31
C MET A 124 1.00 -9.61 -12.67
N MET A 125 0.53 -10.46 -11.77
CA MET A 125 1.37 -11.46 -11.13
C MET A 125 1.68 -12.64 -12.06
N GLU A 126 0.78 -12.97 -12.98
CA GLU A 126 0.98 -13.99 -14.03
C GLU A 126 2.02 -13.55 -15.07
N ALA A 127 2.23 -12.22 -15.23
CA ALA A 127 3.29 -11.71 -16.11
C ALA A 127 4.71 -12.00 -15.61
N PHE A 128 4.86 -12.31 -14.32
CA PHE A 128 6.13 -12.78 -13.76
C PHE A 128 6.23 -14.29 -13.98
N ASP A 129 7.26 -14.72 -14.67
CA ASP A 129 7.55 -16.12 -14.94
C ASP A 129 8.83 -16.58 -14.20
N GLY A 130 9.17 -17.86 -14.31
CA GLY A 130 10.42 -18.38 -13.79
C GLY A 130 10.57 -18.34 -12.27
N TRP A 131 9.47 -18.48 -11.53
CA TRP A 131 9.48 -18.54 -10.06
C TRP A 131 10.50 -19.53 -9.53
N LYS A 132 11.31 -19.11 -8.57
CA LYS A 132 12.33 -19.92 -7.93
C LYS A 132 12.19 -19.85 -6.41
N ASP A 133 12.38 -20.97 -5.76
CA ASP A 133 12.52 -20.98 -4.30
C ASP A 133 13.90 -20.41 -3.95
N LEU A 134 13.90 -19.24 -3.32
CA LEU A 134 15.12 -18.59 -2.83
C LEU A 134 15.59 -19.19 -1.51
N PHE A 135 14.67 -19.81 -0.77
CA PHE A 135 14.96 -20.39 0.54
C PHE A 135 14.37 -21.77 0.70
N LYS A 136 15.08 -22.57 1.50
CA LYS A 136 14.41 -23.62 2.27
C LYS A 136 13.72 -22.93 3.48
N PRO A 137 12.49 -23.30 3.82
CA PRO A 137 11.86 -22.81 5.03
C PRO A 137 12.83 -22.94 6.20
N CYS A 138 13.21 -21.85 6.79
CA CYS A 138 14.03 -21.84 7.98
C CYS A 138 13.31 -21.01 9.03
N MET A 139 13.08 -21.59 10.19
CA MET A 139 12.84 -20.79 11.39
C MET A 139 14.20 -20.27 11.86
N LYS A 140 14.43 -19.01 11.68
CA LYS A 140 15.59 -18.33 12.21
C LYS A 140 15.11 -17.33 13.25
N THR A 141 15.41 -17.58 14.49
CA THR A 141 15.27 -16.56 15.53
C THR A 141 16.40 -15.58 15.35
N ILE A 142 16.05 -14.36 14.98
CA ILE A 142 17.01 -13.27 14.83
C ILE A 142 16.86 -12.39 16.06
N ASP A 143 17.85 -12.42 16.93
CA ASP A 143 17.98 -11.47 18.02
C ASP A 143 18.82 -10.29 17.52
N THR A 144 18.13 -9.17 17.32
CA THR A 144 18.65 -7.83 17.03
C THR A 144 19.64 -7.65 15.86
N LYS A 145 19.23 -6.85 14.86
CA LYS A 145 20.04 -6.25 13.79
C LYS A 145 20.82 -7.19 12.87
N GLU A 146 20.52 -8.48 12.86
CA GLU A 146 21.09 -9.35 11.85
C GLU A 146 20.32 -9.20 10.51
N GLU A 147 21.07 -9.04 9.45
CA GLU A 147 20.55 -9.10 8.08
C GLU A 147 20.83 -10.49 7.50
N THR A 148 19.88 -10.99 6.74
CA THR A 148 20.06 -12.20 5.95
C THR A 148 19.86 -11.85 4.48
N LEU A 149 20.91 -12.05 3.69
CA LEU A 149 20.81 -11.84 2.25
C LEU A 149 19.90 -12.91 1.65
N LEU A 150 18.90 -12.47 0.94
CA LEU A 150 17.89 -13.32 0.32
C LEU A 150 18.21 -13.58 -1.17
N CYS A 151 18.67 -12.57 -1.87
CA CYS A 151 19.01 -12.62 -3.28
C CYS A 151 20.04 -11.54 -3.58
N GLU A 152 21.10 -11.88 -4.32
CA GLU A 152 22.18 -10.94 -4.67
C GLU A 152 21.75 -9.98 -5.80
N ASP A 153 20.99 -10.47 -6.75
CA ASP A 153 20.53 -9.67 -7.89
C ASP A 153 19.09 -10.04 -8.23
N THR A 154 18.21 -9.06 -8.08
CA THR A 154 16.79 -9.21 -8.40
C THR A 154 16.45 -8.64 -9.78
N GLY A 155 17.39 -7.94 -10.41
CA GLY A 155 17.08 -7.10 -11.58
C GLY A 155 16.13 -5.94 -11.23
N SER A 156 15.74 -5.19 -12.24
CA SER A 156 14.82 -4.04 -12.10
C SER A 156 13.34 -4.40 -12.11
N ILE A 157 13.01 -5.64 -12.47
CA ILE A 157 11.63 -6.16 -12.51
C ILE A 157 11.62 -7.51 -11.80
N ALA A 158 10.94 -7.59 -10.67
CA ALA A 158 10.89 -8.80 -9.87
C ALA A 158 9.62 -8.87 -9.01
N ALA A 159 9.22 -10.10 -8.67
CA ALA A 159 8.17 -10.32 -7.69
C ALA A 159 8.61 -11.34 -6.64
N PHE A 160 8.15 -11.15 -5.42
CA PHE A 160 8.48 -11.98 -4.26
C PHE A 160 7.20 -12.40 -3.55
N LYS A 161 7.17 -13.64 -3.11
CA LYS A 161 6.13 -14.12 -2.21
C LYS A 161 6.82 -14.80 -1.03
N THR A 162 6.42 -14.46 0.16
CA THR A 162 6.96 -15.06 1.39
C THR A 162 5.92 -15.10 2.48
N THR A 163 6.13 -15.95 3.44
CA THR A 163 5.37 -15.99 4.68
C THR A 163 6.31 -15.70 5.82
N VAL A 164 5.96 -14.73 6.64
CA VAL A 164 6.68 -14.38 7.86
C VAL A 164 5.86 -14.81 9.05
N LYS A 165 6.51 -15.48 10.00
CA LYS A 165 5.98 -15.78 11.31
C LYS A 165 6.95 -15.26 12.35
N PHE A 166 6.47 -14.55 13.35
CA PHE A 166 7.27 -14.00 14.43
C PHE A 166 6.69 -14.37 15.78
N GLU A 167 7.54 -14.42 16.79
CA GLU A 167 7.19 -14.75 18.17
C GLU A 167 6.66 -13.54 18.93
N GLU A 168 5.95 -13.79 20.02
CA GLU A 168 5.54 -12.74 20.96
C GLU A 168 6.75 -11.96 21.48
N GLY A 169 6.63 -10.64 21.59
CA GLY A 169 7.72 -9.75 21.97
C GLY A 169 8.58 -9.24 20.80
N THR A 170 8.36 -9.74 19.58
CA THR A 170 8.98 -9.15 18.39
C THR A 170 8.48 -7.72 18.21
N LYS A 171 9.43 -6.76 18.14
CA LYS A 171 9.09 -5.34 18.00
C LYS A 171 8.94 -4.92 16.55
N GLU A 172 9.86 -5.38 15.70
CA GLU A 172 9.91 -4.99 14.31
C GLU A 172 10.69 -5.99 13.46
N PHE A 173 10.42 -5.99 12.16
CA PHE A 173 11.24 -6.60 11.12
C PHE A 173 11.16 -5.78 9.85
N SER A 174 12.08 -5.97 8.92
CA SER A 174 12.05 -5.26 7.63
C SER A 174 12.47 -6.14 6.47
N ILE A 175 12.03 -5.73 5.28
CA ILE A 175 12.49 -6.27 4.00
C ILE A 175 13.20 -5.12 3.30
N ARG A 176 14.51 -5.28 3.09
CA ARG A 176 15.33 -4.33 2.36
C ARG A 176 15.56 -4.79 0.93
N PHE A 177 15.65 -3.85 0.01
CA PHE A 177 15.93 -4.11 -1.39
C PHE A 177 16.79 -3.00 -2.01
N TYR A 178 17.52 -3.33 -3.06
CA TYR A 178 18.49 -2.46 -3.71
C TYR A 178 19.50 -1.89 -2.72
N LYS A 179 20.04 -2.74 -1.85
CA LYS A 179 21.08 -2.34 -0.92
C LYS A 179 22.42 -2.22 -1.64
N ASP A 180 23.03 -1.06 -1.52
CA ASP A 180 24.41 -0.82 -1.90
C ASP A 180 25.32 -1.05 -0.69
N GLU A 181 26.23 -2.01 -0.81
CA GLU A 181 27.08 -2.43 0.31
C GLU A 181 28.14 -1.39 0.71
N GLU A 182 28.52 -0.49 -0.20
CA GLU A 182 29.53 0.53 0.11
C GLU A 182 28.90 1.73 0.82
N THR A 183 27.72 2.14 0.39
CA THR A 183 27.06 3.35 0.88
C THR A 183 25.96 3.07 1.90
N GLU A 184 25.56 1.80 2.10
CA GLU A 184 24.43 1.38 2.92
C GLU A 184 23.07 1.95 2.44
N VAL A 185 23.03 2.57 1.27
CA VAL A 185 21.80 3.09 0.68
C VAL A 185 20.90 1.92 0.26
N SER A 186 19.64 1.99 0.61
CA SER A 186 18.64 0.98 0.27
C SER A 186 17.22 1.53 0.41
N TYR A 187 16.25 0.74 -0.03
CA TYR A 187 14.85 0.93 0.34
C TYR A 187 14.43 -0.18 1.30
N GLU A 188 13.46 0.09 2.16
CA GLU A 188 12.89 -0.91 3.05
C GLU A 188 11.38 -0.76 3.23
N TYR A 189 10.70 -1.88 3.41
CA TYR A 189 9.41 -1.95 4.09
C TYR A 189 9.68 -2.40 5.53
N ARG A 190 9.43 -1.53 6.49
CA ARG A 190 9.63 -1.78 7.92
C ARG A 190 8.31 -1.99 8.61
N PHE A 191 8.19 -3.12 9.27
CA PHE A 191 6.99 -3.57 9.97
C PHE A 191 7.20 -3.34 11.47
N PHE A 192 6.44 -2.42 12.02
CA PHE A 192 6.41 -2.11 13.44
C PHE A 192 5.29 -2.91 14.10
N VAL A 193 5.64 -4.05 14.70
CA VAL A 193 4.67 -5.02 15.23
C VAL A 193 3.85 -4.42 16.37
N GLU A 194 4.51 -3.79 17.34
CA GLU A 194 3.83 -3.18 18.49
C GLU A 194 2.92 -2.00 18.10
N GLU A 195 3.29 -1.28 17.05
CA GLU A 195 2.56 -0.09 16.58
C GLU A 195 1.50 -0.42 15.51
N ASN A 196 1.43 -1.68 15.08
CA ASN A 196 0.51 -2.14 14.04
C ASN A 196 0.56 -1.29 12.77
N LYS A 197 1.77 -1.04 12.26
CA LYS A 197 1.99 -0.29 11.03
C LYS A 197 3.13 -0.85 10.20
N VAL A 198 3.08 -0.59 8.91
CA VAL A 198 4.19 -0.76 7.97
C VAL A 198 4.56 0.61 7.41
N VAL A 199 5.86 0.85 7.24
CA VAL A 199 6.40 2.11 6.72
C VAL A 199 7.35 1.80 5.58
N PHE A 200 7.21 2.52 4.48
CA PHE A 200 8.22 2.53 3.43
C PHE A 200 9.29 3.58 3.76
N ASN A 201 10.56 3.18 3.78
CA ASN A 201 11.69 4.04 4.11
C ASN A 201 12.77 3.99 3.03
N LYS A 202 13.55 5.08 2.97
CA LYS A 202 14.89 5.10 2.39
C LYS A 202 15.89 4.92 3.49
N CYS A 203 16.89 4.08 3.29
CA CYS A 203 17.99 3.86 4.22
C CYS A 203 19.30 4.47 3.67
N PRO A 204 20.18 4.97 4.54
CA PRO A 204 19.98 5.14 5.97
C PRO A 204 18.90 6.20 6.28
N ASN A 205 18.05 5.91 7.24
CA ASN A 205 16.95 6.81 7.61
C ASN A 205 17.47 7.89 8.58
N TYR A 206 18.15 8.87 8.06
CA TYR A 206 18.60 10.01 8.85
C TYR A 206 17.42 10.90 9.28
N PRO A 207 17.52 11.61 10.43
CA PRO A 207 16.45 12.49 10.90
C PRO A 207 15.96 13.51 9.86
N TRP A 208 16.85 14.03 9.03
CA TRP A 208 16.50 14.98 7.96
C TRP A 208 15.79 14.35 6.76
N TYR A 209 15.77 13.01 6.65
CA TYR A 209 14.96 12.30 5.63
C TYR A 209 13.55 11.98 6.10
N GLN A 210 13.28 12.06 7.39
CA GLN A 210 11.95 11.70 7.92
C GLN A 210 10.82 12.53 7.30
N CYS A 211 11.07 13.78 6.97
CA CYS A 211 10.08 14.61 6.28
C CYS A 211 9.70 14.11 4.89
N LEU A 212 10.55 13.32 4.24
CA LEU A 212 10.26 12.71 2.94
C LEU A 212 9.36 11.48 3.06
N ASN A 213 9.34 10.85 4.23
CA ASN A 213 8.60 9.61 4.50
C ASN A 213 7.24 9.86 5.20
N ILE A 214 6.88 11.12 5.47
CA ILE A 214 5.59 11.46 6.07
C ILE A 214 4.44 10.94 5.19
N GLY A 215 3.52 10.18 5.81
CA GLY A 215 2.35 9.63 5.14
C GLY A 215 2.60 8.36 4.33
N LEU A 216 3.81 7.80 4.37
CA LEU A 216 4.13 6.51 3.77
C LEU A 216 3.85 5.32 4.72
N GLU A 217 3.40 5.60 5.94
CA GLU A 217 2.92 4.58 6.86
C GLU A 217 1.51 4.10 6.49
N ARG A 218 1.29 2.81 6.73
CA ARG A 218 -0.02 2.16 6.59
C ARG A 218 -0.33 1.35 7.85
N PRO A 219 -1.56 1.45 8.36
CA PRO A 219 -1.99 0.59 9.44
C PRO A 219 -2.06 -0.86 8.96
N ILE A 220 -1.60 -1.77 9.80
CA ILE A 220 -1.67 -3.21 9.55
C ILE A 220 -1.84 -3.93 10.88
N LYS A 221 -2.67 -4.97 10.90
CA LYS A 221 -2.77 -5.83 12.06
C LYS A 221 -1.80 -7.00 11.91
N LEU A 222 -0.80 -7.04 12.79
CA LEU A 222 0.19 -8.10 12.89
C LEU A 222 -0.03 -8.88 14.18
N GLU A 223 -0.07 -10.20 14.09
CA GLU A 223 -0.31 -11.06 15.24
C GLU A 223 0.85 -12.07 15.38
N ALA A 224 1.40 -12.16 16.60
CA ALA A 224 2.43 -13.12 16.90
C ALA A 224 1.91 -14.55 16.69
N ASP A 225 2.80 -15.46 16.35
CA ASP A 225 2.53 -16.87 16.07
C ASP A 225 1.55 -17.17 14.94
N LYS A 226 1.10 -16.14 14.23
CA LYS A 226 0.33 -16.26 12.99
C LYS A 226 1.21 -16.02 11.77
N GLU A 227 0.86 -16.68 10.69
CA GLU A 227 1.51 -16.46 9.40
C GLU A 227 1.05 -15.14 8.81
N CYS A 228 2.01 -14.34 8.39
CA CYS A 228 1.81 -13.10 7.65
C CYS A 228 2.28 -13.31 6.21
N GLU A 229 1.36 -13.39 5.27
CA GLU A 229 1.68 -13.49 3.85
C GLU A 229 2.09 -12.13 3.32
N ILE A 230 3.23 -12.08 2.65
CA ILE A 230 3.77 -10.89 2.00
C ILE A 230 3.99 -11.19 0.53
N CYS A 231 3.39 -10.37 -0.32
CA CYS A 231 3.62 -10.37 -1.75
C CYS A 231 4.17 -8.99 -2.16
N MET A 232 5.36 -8.96 -2.71
CA MET A 232 6.01 -7.74 -3.15
C MET A 232 6.29 -7.82 -4.65
N SER A 233 6.12 -6.73 -5.36
CA SER A 233 6.56 -6.59 -6.74
C SER A 233 7.34 -5.29 -6.89
N ILE A 234 8.37 -5.36 -7.71
CA ILE A 234 9.20 -4.23 -8.12
C ILE A 234 9.09 -4.15 -9.64
N ASP A 235 8.84 -2.98 -10.15
CA ASP A 235 8.77 -2.67 -11.56
C ASP A 235 9.51 -1.34 -11.77
N GLN A 236 10.80 -1.44 -12.03
CA GLN A 236 11.74 -0.33 -12.16
C GLN A 236 11.73 0.58 -10.92
N ASP A 237 11.05 1.71 -10.99
CA ASP A 237 10.97 2.75 -9.96
C ASP A 237 9.72 2.65 -9.05
N ILE A 238 8.89 1.63 -9.26
CA ILE A 238 7.72 1.37 -8.43
C ILE A 238 7.88 0.06 -7.66
N SER A 239 7.71 0.12 -6.36
CA SER A 239 7.56 -1.07 -5.52
C SER A 239 6.18 -1.11 -4.87
N ARG A 240 5.64 -2.31 -4.75
CA ARG A 240 4.34 -2.58 -4.14
C ARG A 240 4.47 -3.72 -3.15
N VAL A 241 3.84 -3.60 -2.00
CA VAL A 241 3.72 -4.68 -1.03
C VAL A 241 2.26 -4.91 -0.66
N TYR A 242 1.85 -6.16 -0.68
CA TYR A 242 0.52 -6.60 -0.28
C TYR A 242 0.67 -7.58 0.87
N ILE A 243 -0.14 -7.42 1.89
CA ILE A 243 -0.01 -8.14 3.15
C ILE A 243 -1.36 -8.75 3.51
N ASN A 244 -1.36 -10.07 3.80
CA ASN A 244 -2.57 -10.82 4.21
C ASN A 244 -3.76 -10.57 3.27
N ARG A 245 -3.56 -10.80 1.99
CA ARG A 245 -4.51 -10.56 0.92
C ARG A 245 -5.57 -11.66 0.78
#